data_10d1fe8093d21799a574788fc5725626
#
_entry.id   10d1fe8093d21799a574788fc5725626
#
_cell.length_a   1.000
_cell.length_b   1.000
_cell.length_c   1.000
_cell.angle_alpha   90.00
_cell.angle_beta   90.00
_cell.angle_gamma   90.00
#
_symmetry.space_group_name_H-M   'P 1'
#
loop_
_entity.id
_entity.type
_entity.pdbx_description
1 polymer ?
#
loop_
_entity_poly.entity_id
_entity_poly.type
_entity_poly.pdbx_seq_one_letter_code
_entity_poly.pdbx_strand_id
1 'polypeptide(L)'
;MSLICELSDLRRLYHKRVPKMFQGYCESGSWTQQTLAMNHSDFQDILFRQRVARELAPRSLATTMAGQAVHMPFALAPVGLLGMQHPDGEVKAAQAAEEFGVPFTLSTMSICSIETVAANTSKPFWFQLYVQKDREFTKKLIERAKAANCSALVVTLDLQIIGKRHADHRNGMTAPPRLTLPNIIDIAQRPRWAFGMLATKNREFGNIQGCAAGVDDMNDLMKWTAGSFEPNLNWEDLKFFREQWDGPLIIKGIMEAEDAKQCVALGADAIVVSNHGGRQLDGARSSISVLPEIVDAVGDKIEVWMDGGIRSGQDVIRAWACGAKGVMAGRPMVYGLGAMGKAGVTRMLEIFYEEAEHTMAFMGHRDIQNVSGDDIVLRK
;
A
#
# COMPACT_ATOMS: atom_id res chain seq x y z
N MET A 1 -20.59 -14.29 -15.43
CA MET A 1 -19.37 -13.71 -14.81
C MET A 1 -18.37 -14.85 -14.68
N SER A 2 -17.10 -14.62 -15.00
CA SER A 2 -16.05 -15.60 -14.67
C SER A 2 -15.96 -15.74 -13.14
N LEU A 3 -15.85 -16.96 -12.65
CA LEU A 3 -15.65 -17.23 -11.23
C LEU A 3 -14.30 -16.63 -10.79
N ILE A 4 -14.29 -15.89 -9.70
CA ILE A 4 -13.10 -15.31 -9.10
C ILE A 4 -12.74 -16.12 -7.87
N CYS A 5 -11.72 -16.96 -7.99
CA CYS A 5 -11.27 -17.88 -6.94
C CYS A 5 -9.98 -17.42 -6.28
N GLU A 6 -9.11 -16.74 -7.02
CA GLU A 6 -7.79 -16.34 -6.58
C GLU A 6 -7.40 -14.94 -7.10
N LEU A 7 -6.32 -14.36 -6.56
CA LEU A 7 -5.84 -13.03 -6.96
C LEU A 7 -5.50 -12.96 -8.45
N SER A 8 -5.02 -14.04 -9.05
CA SER A 8 -4.66 -14.09 -10.48
C SER A 8 -5.87 -13.90 -11.40
N ASP A 9 -7.08 -14.29 -10.96
CA ASP A 9 -8.33 -14.06 -11.70
C ASP A 9 -8.65 -12.57 -11.75
N LEU A 10 -8.52 -11.87 -10.62
CA LEU A 10 -8.68 -10.43 -10.56
C LEU A 10 -7.64 -9.71 -11.42
N ARG A 11 -6.38 -10.15 -11.38
CA ARG A 11 -5.31 -9.60 -12.23
C ARG A 11 -5.60 -9.79 -13.71
N ARG A 12 -6.06 -10.98 -14.15
CA ARG A 12 -6.45 -11.22 -15.54
C ARG A 12 -7.59 -10.30 -15.99
N LEU A 13 -8.58 -10.09 -15.12
CA LEU A 13 -9.70 -9.19 -15.40
C LEU A 13 -9.27 -7.72 -15.41
N TYR A 14 -8.39 -7.31 -14.50
CA TYR A 14 -7.75 -6.01 -14.43
C TYR A 14 -7.05 -5.68 -15.77
N HIS A 15 -6.24 -6.61 -16.31
CA HIS A 15 -5.56 -6.42 -17.59
C HIS A 15 -6.53 -6.21 -18.78
N LYS A 16 -7.73 -6.79 -18.71
CA LYS A 16 -8.76 -6.58 -19.73
C LYS A 16 -9.49 -5.24 -19.59
N ARG A 17 -9.54 -4.65 -18.40
CA ARG A 17 -10.38 -3.49 -18.11
C ARG A 17 -9.64 -2.17 -18.00
N VAL A 18 -8.40 -2.18 -17.53
CA VAL A 18 -7.60 -0.97 -17.31
C VAL A 18 -6.65 -0.74 -18.48
N PRO A 19 -6.39 0.50 -18.94
CA PRO A 19 -5.41 0.77 -19.98
C PRO A 19 -3.98 0.37 -19.59
N LYS A 20 -3.21 -0.12 -20.57
CA LYS A 20 -1.85 -0.64 -20.38
C LYS A 20 -0.89 0.35 -19.72
N MET A 21 -1.04 1.65 -19.99
CA MET A 21 -0.21 2.66 -19.36
C MET A 21 -0.36 2.66 -17.84
N PHE A 22 -1.57 2.49 -17.31
CA PHE A 22 -1.84 2.41 -15.88
C PHE A 22 -1.52 1.03 -15.31
N GLN A 23 -1.67 -0.05 -16.10
CA GLN A 23 -1.17 -1.38 -15.71
C GLN A 23 0.35 -1.34 -15.49
N GLY A 24 1.11 -0.78 -16.44
CA GLY A 24 2.56 -0.65 -16.33
C GLY A 24 2.98 0.16 -15.10
N TYR A 25 2.30 1.27 -14.83
CA TYR A 25 2.54 2.06 -13.63
C TYR A 25 2.40 1.24 -12.34
N CYS A 26 1.35 0.41 -12.24
CA CYS A 26 1.11 -0.42 -11.07
C CYS A 26 2.11 -1.59 -10.94
N GLU A 27 2.36 -2.30 -12.04
CA GLU A 27 3.06 -3.58 -12.01
C GLU A 27 4.59 -3.46 -12.08
N SER A 28 5.13 -2.38 -12.64
CA SER A 28 6.56 -2.23 -12.81
C SER A 28 7.32 -1.98 -11.51
N GLY A 29 8.54 -2.47 -11.47
CA GLY A 29 9.60 -2.09 -10.55
C GLY A 29 10.61 -1.13 -11.21
N SER A 30 11.64 -0.73 -10.45
CA SER A 30 12.75 0.09 -10.95
C SER A 30 13.78 -0.75 -11.70
N TRP A 31 14.49 -0.13 -12.64
CA TRP A 31 15.57 -0.68 -13.47
C TRP A 31 15.33 -2.11 -13.98
N THR A 32 16.10 -3.09 -13.46
CA THR A 32 16.03 -4.50 -13.88
C THR A 32 14.90 -5.29 -13.20
N GLN A 33 14.25 -4.69 -12.19
CA GLN A 33 13.17 -5.29 -11.39
C GLN A 33 13.62 -6.49 -10.53
N GLN A 34 14.90 -6.58 -10.19
CA GLN A 34 15.44 -7.65 -9.35
C GLN A 34 14.77 -7.64 -7.97
N THR A 35 14.73 -6.47 -7.29
CA THR A 35 14.07 -6.34 -5.97
C THR A 35 12.58 -6.66 -6.06
N LEU A 36 11.90 -6.26 -7.14
CA LEU A 36 10.50 -6.63 -7.36
C LEU A 36 10.31 -8.15 -7.43
N ALA A 37 11.20 -8.86 -8.14
CA ALA A 37 11.16 -10.32 -8.24
C ALA A 37 11.46 -10.97 -6.88
N MET A 38 12.49 -10.53 -6.17
CA MET A 38 12.87 -11.02 -4.84
C MET A 38 11.76 -10.80 -3.80
N ASN A 39 11.05 -9.68 -3.83
CA ASN A 39 9.89 -9.45 -2.96
C ASN A 39 8.83 -10.55 -3.08
N HIS A 40 8.78 -11.25 -4.21
CA HIS A 40 7.83 -12.33 -4.45
C HIS A 40 8.46 -13.71 -4.19
N SER A 41 9.69 -13.95 -4.70
CA SER A 41 10.35 -15.26 -4.59
C SER A 41 10.70 -15.63 -3.16
N ASP A 42 11.15 -14.68 -2.35
CA ASP A 42 11.68 -14.96 -1.02
C ASP A 42 10.60 -15.43 -0.02
N PHE A 43 9.32 -15.14 -0.29
CA PHE A 43 8.22 -15.76 0.46
C PHE A 43 8.17 -17.28 0.28
N GLN A 44 8.62 -17.81 -0.87
CA GLN A 44 8.58 -19.25 -1.17
C GLN A 44 9.62 -20.04 -0.37
N ASP A 45 10.60 -19.34 0.23
CA ASP A 45 11.61 -19.97 1.09
C ASP A 45 11.11 -20.15 2.53
N ILE A 46 9.93 -19.63 2.86
CA ILE A 46 9.27 -19.76 4.16
C ILE A 46 8.20 -20.82 4.06
N LEU A 47 8.48 -22.02 4.61
CA LEU A 47 7.58 -23.18 4.56
C LEU A 47 6.83 -23.33 5.88
N PHE A 48 5.56 -23.73 5.82
CA PHE A 48 4.72 -23.95 6.99
C PHE A 48 4.92 -25.36 7.60
N ARG A 49 4.82 -25.45 8.93
CA ARG A 49 4.73 -26.73 9.64
C ARG A 49 3.27 -27.15 9.76
N GLN A 50 2.87 -28.20 9.05
CA GLN A 50 1.51 -28.74 9.13
C GLN A 50 1.31 -29.50 10.44
N ARG A 51 0.13 -29.31 11.07
CA ARG A 51 -0.30 -30.02 12.26
C ARG A 51 -1.66 -30.69 12.03
N VAL A 52 -1.89 -31.80 12.70
CA VAL A 52 -3.13 -32.59 12.61
C VAL A 52 -3.71 -32.85 13.99
N ALA A 53 -4.98 -33.28 14.04
CA ALA A 53 -5.70 -33.63 15.26
C ALA A 53 -5.71 -32.51 16.31
N ARG A 54 -6.00 -31.27 15.86
CA ARG A 54 -6.16 -30.06 16.69
C ARG A 54 -7.62 -29.61 16.67
N GLU A 55 -8.06 -28.99 17.76
CA GLU A 55 -9.33 -28.26 17.77
C GLU A 55 -9.18 -26.95 16.99
N LEU A 56 -10.00 -26.76 15.96
CA LEU A 56 -9.86 -25.66 15.00
C LEU A 56 -11.09 -24.72 14.95
N ALA A 57 -12.01 -24.80 15.89
CA ALA A 57 -13.20 -23.95 15.92
C ALA A 57 -13.44 -23.37 17.33
N PRO A 58 -13.88 -22.11 17.43
CA PRO A 58 -13.93 -21.11 16.35
C PRO A 58 -12.54 -20.60 15.97
N ARG A 59 -12.40 -20.00 14.75
CA ARG A 59 -11.14 -19.39 14.28
C ARG A 59 -11.24 -17.88 14.24
N SER A 60 -10.12 -17.20 14.45
CA SER A 60 -10.02 -15.74 14.40
C SER A 60 -8.69 -15.28 13.85
N LEU A 61 -8.73 -14.33 12.91
CA LEU A 61 -7.58 -13.54 12.46
C LEU A 61 -7.61 -12.12 13.04
N ALA A 62 -8.57 -11.82 13.92
CA ALA A 62 -8.74 -10.49 14.49
C ALA A 62 -7.56 -10.09 15.38
N THR A 63 -7.13 -8.84 15.24
CA THR A 63 -6.03 -8.25 16.00
C THR A 63 -6.19 -6.73 16.09
N THR A 64 -5.12 -6.02 16.41
CA THR A 64 -5.05 -4.55 16.37
C THR A 64 -3.94 -4.08 15.43
N MET A 65 -4.13 -2.93 14.79
CA MET A 65 -3.09 -2.21 14.05
C MET A 65 -3.20 -0.71 14.40
N ALA A 66 -2.12 -0.09 14.83
CA ALA A 66 -2.11 1.29 15.33
C ALA A 66 -3.22 1.57 16.36
N GLY A 67 -3.47 0.64 17.26
CA GLY A 67 -4.52 0.74 18.28
C GLY A 67 -5.96 0.53 17.77
N GLN A 68 -6.16 0.26 16.48
CA GLN A 68 -7.48 -0.01 15.89
C GLN A 68 -7.74 -1.51 15.78
N ALA A 69 -8.92 -1.97 16.19
CA ALA A 69 -9.34 -3.35 15.97
C ALA A 69 -9.51 -3.63 14.46
N VAL A 70 -8.92 -4.72 13.98
CA VAL A 70 -8.98 -5.13 12.59
C VAL A 70 -9.44 -6.58 12.46
N HIS A 71 -10.15 -6.88 11.37
CA HIS A 71 -10.69 -8.22 11.11
C HIS A 71 -9.61 -9.26 10.80
N MET A 72 -8.50 -8.81 10.21
CA MET A 72 -7.25 -9.57 9.99
C MET A 72 -6.06 -8.61 10.04
N PRO A 73 -4.82 -9.06 10.27
CA PRO A 73 -3.61 -8.23 10.34
C PRO A 73 -3.21 -7.68 8.97
N PHE A 74 -4.09 -6.89 8.36
CA PHE A 74 -3.95 -6.43 6.98
C PHE A 74 -4.50 -5.01 6.81
N ALA A 75 -3.77 -4.19 6.05
CA ALA A 75 -4.23 -2.86 5.63
C ALA A 75 -4.03 -2.66 4.11
N LEU A 76 -4.89 -1.86 3.50
CA LEU A 76 -4.70 -1.43 2.12
C LEU A 76 -3.60 -0.36 2.07
N ALA A 77 -2.49 -0.68 1.37
CA ALA A 77 -1.33 0.20 1.27
C ALA A 77 -1.63 1.49 0.49
N PRO A 78 -0.90 2.58 0.77
CA PRO A 78 -1.04 3.79 -0.03
C PRO A 78 -0.58 3.56 -1.47
N VAL A 79 -1.44 3.89 -2.42
CA VAL A 79 -1.15 3.81 -3.86
C VAL A 79 -1.59 5.10 -4.52
N GLY A 80 -0.64 5.78 -5.16
CA GLY A 80 -0.96 6.95 -5.98
C GLY A 80 -1.76 6.57 -7.23
N LEU A 81 -2.56 7.51 -7.73
CA LEU A 81 -3.32 7.33 -8.97
C LEU A 81 -4.35 6.17 -8.96
N LEU A 82 -4.91 5.81 -7.79
CA LEU A 82 -5.97 4.78 -7.75
C LEU A 82 -7.20 5.20 -8.58
N GLY A 83 -7.54 6.48 -8.59
CA GLY A 83 -8.61 7.02 -9.43
C GLY A 83 -8.38 6.82 -10.92
N MET A 84 -7.14 6.65 -11.39
CA MET A 84 -6.81 6.30 -12.77
C MET A 84 -6.91 4.80 -13.05
N GLN A 85 -6.89 3.96 -12.04
CA GLN A 85 -7.13 2.52 -12.17
C GLN A 85 -8.63 2.21 -12.31
N HIS A 86 -9.46 2.99 -11.61
CA HIS A 86 -10.92 2.92 -11.67
C HIS A 86 -11.52 4.28 -11.25
N PRO A 87 -12.57 4.78 -11.91
CA PRO A 87 -13.25 6.02 -11.49
C PRO A 87 -13.58 6.00 -9.98
N ASP A 88 -13.24 7.07 -9.28
CA ASP A 88 -13.38 7.20 -7.82
C ASP A 88 -12.72 6.05 -7.04
N GLY A 89 -11.54 5.65 -7.50
CA GLY A 89 -10.84 4.45 -7.01
C GLY A 89 -10.56 4.47 -5.53
N GLU A 90 -10.07 5.58 -5.01
CA GLU A 90 -9.74 5.76 -3.59
C GLU A 90 -10.99 5.64 -2.70
N VAL A 91 -12.10 6.26 -3.11
CA VAL A 91 -13.38 6.16 -2.39
C VAL A 91 -13.87 4.71 -2.36
N LYS A 92 -13.83 4.01 -3.51
CA LYS A 92 -14.28 2.62 -3.60
C LYS A 92 -13.42 1.65 -2.81
N ALA A 93 -12.09 1.89 -2.77
CA ALA A 93 -11.17 1.10 -1.96
C ALA A 93 -11.39 1.35 -0.47
N ALA A 94 -11.58 2.61 -0.05
CA ALA A 94 -11.87 2.97 1.32
C ALA A 94 -13.19 2.35 1.82
N GLN A 95 -14.25 2.40 1.02
CA GLN A 95 -15.53 1.77 1.35
C GLN A 95 -15.44 0.26 1.48
N ALA A 96 -14.68 -0.41 0.61
CA ALA A 96 -14.47 -1.86 0.72
C ALA A 96 -13.70 -2.23 2.00
N ALA A 97 -12.67 -1.44 2.34
CA ALA A 97 -11.88 -1.63 3.56
C ALA A 97 -12.72 -1.42 4.82
N GLU A 98 -13.51 -0.34 4.84
CA GLU A 98 -14.41 0.00 5.95
C GLU A 98 -15.43 -1.11 6.23
N GLU A 99 -16.06 -1.63 5.18
CA GLU A 99 -17.05 -2.71 5.30
C GLU A 99 -16.42 -4.04 5.71
N PHE A 100 -15.22 -4.32 5.22
CA PHE A 100 -14.51 -5.54 5.60
C PHE A 100 -13.87 -5.47 6.99
N GLY A 101 -13.61 -4.27 7.51
CA GLY A 101 -13.00 -4.06 8.82
C GLY A 101 -11.47 -4.09 8.80
N VAL A 102 -10.85 -3.53 7.76
CA VAL A 102 -9.39 -3.31 7.67
C VAL A 102 -9.10 -1.84 7.35
N PRO A 103 -7.93 -1.30 7.73
CA PRO A 103 -7.58 0.07 7.40
C PRO A 103 -7.35 0.29 5.90
N PHE A 104 -7.74 1.46 5.41
CA PHE A 104 -7.35 2.01 4.11
C PHE A 104 -6.37 3.15 4.30
N THR A 105 -5.32 3.22 3.49
CA THR A 105 -4.35 4.33 3.51
C THR A 105 -4.46 5.16 2.24
N LEU A 106 -4.90 6.41 2.38
CA LEU A 106 -4.97 7.36 1.27
C LEU A 106 -3.59 7.97 0.98
N SER A 107 -3.16 7.95 -0.26
CA SER A 107 -1.87 8.54 -0.66
C SER A 107 -1.96 10.06 -0.84
N THR A 108 -0.89 10.80 -0.55
CA THR A 108 -0.72 12.19 -0.99
C THR A 108 -0.98 12.35 -2.49
N MET A 109 -0.55 11.37 -3.30
CA MET A 109 -0.68 11.36 -4.76
C MET A 109 -1.98 10.69 -5.25
N SER A 110 -3.05 10.85 -4.50
CA SER A 110 -4.39 10.34 -4.86
C SER A 110 -5.12 11.27 -5.81
N ILE A 111 -6.02 10.70 -6.61
CA ILE A 111 -6.94 11.46 -7.46
C ILE A 111 -8.10 12.02 -6.64
N CYS A 112 -8.71 11.21 -5.77
CA CYS A 112 -9.68 11.74 -4.81
C CYS A 112 -8.96 12.46 -3.68
N SER A 113 -9.45 13.63 -3.26
CA SER A 113 -8.90 14.36 -2.12
C SER A 113 -9.23 13.70 -0.78
N ILE A 114 -8.53 14.13 0.28
CA ILE A 114 -8.81 13.72 1.66
C ILE A 114 -10.29 13.94 1.98
N GLU A 115 -10.82 15.13 1.66
CA GLU A 115 -12.21 15.51 1.91
C GLU A 115 -13.20 14.67 1.09
N THR A 116 -12.85 14.35 -0.16
CA THR A 116 -13.69 13.50 -1.01
C THR A 116 -13.83 12.09 -0.42
N VAL A 117 -12.74 11.51 0.08
CA VAL A 117 -12.78 10.20 0.72
C VAL A 117 -13.55 10.28 2.04
N ALA A 118 -13.29 11.27 2.89
CA ALA A 118 -13.97 11.46 4.17
C ALA A 118 -15.48 11.66 4.02
N ALA A 119 -15.92 12.39 2.98
CA ALA A 119 -17.34 12.60 2.70
C ALA A 119 -18.08 11.34 2.21
N ASN A 120 -17.35 10.28 1.82
CA ASN A 120 -17.91 9.05 1.25
C ASN A 120 -17.62 7.80 2.08
N THR A 121 -17.07 7.96 3.28
CA THR A 121 -16.81 6.88 4.26
C THR A 121 -17.38 7.27 5.61
N SER A 122 -17.73 6.30 6.45
CA SER A 122 -18.26 6.53 7.81
C SER A 122 -17.20 6.27 8.89
N LYS A 123 -16.14 5.52 8.56
CA LYS A 123 -15.03 5.24 9.47
C LYS A 123 -13.78 6.02 9.07
N PRO A 124 -12.92 6.36 10.05
CA PRO A 124 -11.63 6.97 9.79
C PRO A 124 -10.74 6.09 8.90
N PHE A 125 -9.90 6.73 8.10
CA PHE A 125 -8.86 6.09 7.29
C PHE A 125 -7.49 6.69 7.65
N TRP A 126 -6.41 6.06 7.18
CA TRP A 126 -5.06 6.57 7.36
C TRP A 126 -4.67 7.48 6.20
N PHE A 127 -3.89 8.52 6.49
CA PHE A 127 -3.35 9.39 5.45
C PHE A 127 -1.83 9.19 5.30
N GLN A 128 -1.39 8.89 4.08
CA GLN A 128 0.04 8.76 3.78
C GLN A 128 0.58 10.08 3.23
N LEU A 129 1.66 10.54 3.85
CA LEU A 129 2.35 11.78 3.57
C LEU A 129 3.71 11.50 2.92
N TYR A 130 3.94 12.09 1.75
CA TYR A 130 5.28 12.30 1.23
C TYR A 130 5.80 13.64 1.73
N VAL A 131 7.06 13.68 2.15
CA VAL A 131 7.67 14.92 2.63
C VAL A 131 8.06 15.78 1.45
N GLN A 132 7.49 17.00 1.42
CA GLN A 132 7.72 17.98 0.36
C GLN A 132 8.74 19.03 0.81
N LYS A 133 9.45 19.67 -0.15
CA LYS A 133 10.31 20.84 0.10
C LYS A 133 9.53 21.98 0.72
N ASP A 134 8.29 22.20 0.26
CA ASP A 134 7.38 23.18 0.84
C ASP A 134 6.79 22.64 2.15
N ARG A 135 7.35 23.11 3.27
CA ARG A 135 6.92 22.72 4.62
C ARG A 135 5.54 23.28 4.97
N GLU A 136 5.17 24.43 4.45
CA GLU A 136 3.82 24.99 4.67
C GLU A 136 2.77 24.17 3.95
N PHE A 137 3.05 23.72 2.72
CA PHE A 137 2.17 22.81 2.02
C PHE A 137 2.05 21.45 2.77
N THR A 138 3.17 20.93 3.26
CA THR A 138 3.19 19.71 4.09
C THR A 138 2.31 19.86 5.34
N LYS A 139 2.44 20.99 6.05
CA LYS A 139 1.64 21.32 7.23
C LYS A 139 0.14 21.39 6.90
N LYS A 140 -0.23 22.07 5.80
CA LYS A 140 -1.62 22.13 5.34
C LYS A 140 -2.20 20.73 5.07
N LEU A 141 -1.41 19.80 4.49
CA LEU A 141 -1.88 18.41 4.30
C LEU A 141 -2.16 17.70 5.62
N ILE A 142 -1.32 17.89 6.65
CA ILE A 142 -1.53 17.33 7.98
C ILE A 142 -2.78 17.95 8.63
N GLU A 143 -2.97 19.26 8.53
CA GLU A 143 -4.15 19.95 9.04
C GLU A 143 -5.44 19.43 8.37
N ARG A 144 -5.43 19.24 7.04
CA ARG A 144 -6.55 18.63 6.29
C ARG A 144 -6.83 17.20 6.74
N ALA A 145 -5.79 16.39 6.96
CA ALA A 145 -5.95 15.04 7.48
C ALA A 145 -6.56 15.02 8.89
N LYS A 146 -6.15 15.95 9.78
CA LYS A 146 -6.78 16.13 11.10
C LYS A 146 -8.25 16.53 10.97
N ALA A 147 -8.56 17.52 10.13
CA ALA A 147 -9.93 18.00 9.90
C ALA A 147 -10.85 16.91 9.34
N ALA A 148 -10.31 16.00 8.56
CA ALA A 148 -11.01 14.84 8.01
C ALA A 148 -11.07 13.63 8.98
N ASN A 149 -10.60 13.78 10.21
CA ASN A 149 -10.52 12.73 11.22
C ASN A 149 -9.74 11.47 10.75
N CYS A 150 -8.67 11.64 9.97
CA CYS A 150 -7.77 10.53 9.67
C CYS A 150 -7.22 9.95 10.98
N SER A 151 -7.24 8.62 11.13
CA SER A 151 -6.90 7.97 12.39
C SER A 151 -5.42 7.67 12.56
N ALA A 152 -4.61 7.79 11.52
CA ALA A 152 -3.16 7.70 11.58
C ALA A 152 -2.49 8.50 10.44
N LEU A 153 -1.26 8.95 10.70
CA LEU A 153 -0.39 9.55 9.69
C LEU A 153 0.72 8.56 9.30
N VAL A 154 0.85 8.27 8.01
CA VAL A 154 1.88 7.37 7.47
C VAL A 154 2.92 8.20 6.71
N VAL A 155 4.04 8.51 7.35
CA VAL A 155 5.13 9.26 6.71
C VAL A 155 6.04 8.30 5.93
N THR A 156 6.20 8.55 4.64
CA THR A 156 6.95 7.68 3.73
C THR A 156 8.31 8.28 3.41
N LEU A 157 9.39 7.56 3.74
CA LEU A 157 10.76 8.06 3.69
C LEU A 157 11.56 7.57 2.48
N ASP A 158 11.15 6.50 1.83
CA ASP A 158 11.87 5.84 0.74
C ASP A 158 11.68 6.50 -0.64
N LEU A 159 11.12 7.71 -0.69
CA LEU A 159 10.85 8.47 -1.92
C LEU A 159 11.46 9.89 -1.91
N GLN A 160 12.63 10.07 -1.32
CA GLN A 160 13.39 11.33 -1.46
C GLN A 160 13.84 11.55 -2.91
N ILE A 161 14.09 10.46 -3.62
CA ILE A 161 14.44 10.42 -5.04
C ILE A 161 13.54 9.39 -5.72
N ILE A 162 13.00 9.74 -6.89
CA ILE A 162 12.10 8.83 -7.64
C ILE A 162 12.92 7.77 -8.35
N GLY A 163 12.66 6.49 -8.06
CA GLY A 163 13.24 5.34 -8.75
C GLY A 163 12.86 5.32 -10.23
N LYS A 164 13.83 5.00 -11.09
CA LYS A 164 13.62 5.01 -12.54
C LYS A 164 12.90 3.75 -13.01
N ARG A 165 11.64 3.89 -13.40
CA ARG A 165 10.79 2.80 -13.90
C ARG A 165 10.70 2.86 -15.43
N HIS A 166 11.39 1.96 -16.11
CA HIS A 166 11.46 1.94 -17.58
C HIS A 166 10.10 1.70 -18.25
N ALA A 167 9.22 0.93 -17.60
CA ALA A 167 7.89 0.68 -18.12
C ALA A 167 7.03 1.96 -18.16
N ASP A 168 7.15 2.83 -17.17
CA ASP A 168 6.42 4.10 -17.14
C ASP A 168 6.81 4.94 -18.37
N HIS A 169 8.10 5.07 -18.66
CA HIS A 169 8.58 5.79 -19.85
C HIS A 169 8.08 5.16 -21.16
N ARG A 170 8.14 3.83 -21.30
CA ARG A 170 7.69 3.12 -22.51
C ARG A 170 6.18 3.24 -22.73
N ASN A 171 5.41 3.32 -21.64
CA ASN A 171 3.94 3.40 -21.68
C ASN A 171 3.42 4.84 -21.73
N GLY A 172 4.30 5.85 -21.82
CA GLY A 172 3.91 7.26 -21.88
C GLY A 172 3.52 7.89 -20.54
N MET A 173 3.75 7.18 -19.41
CA MET A 173 3.62 7.72 -18.04
C MET A 173 4.86 8.56 -17.69
N THR A 174 5.13 9.57 -18.53
CA THR A 174 6.19 10.56 -18.32
C THR A 174 5.63 11.83 -17.67
N ALA A 175 6.47 12.73 -17.24
CA ALA A 175 6.10 14.07 -16.76
C ALA A 175 6.48 15.13 -17.82
N PRO A 176 5.56 15.69 -18.62
CA PRO A 176 4.12 15.37 -18.68
C PRO A 176 3.80 14.02 -19.38
N PRO A 177 2.59 13.47 -19.17
CA PRO A 177 2.18 12.22 -19.84
C PRO A 177 2.10 12.39 -21.35
N ARG A 178 2.56 11.38 -22.10
CA ARG A 178 2.51 11.37 -23.55
C ARG A 178 1.46 10.37 -24.03
N LEU A 179 0.32 10.89 -24.50
CA LEU A 179 -0.67 10.05 -25.16
C LEU A 179 -0.21 9.75 -26.59
N THR A 180 0.29 8.54 -26.78
CA THR A 180 0.66 8.03 -28.11
C THR A 180 -0.54 7.40 -28.80
N LEU A 181 -0.48 7.25 -30.14
CA LEU A 181 -1.54 6.57 -30.89
C LEU A 181 -1.84 5.16 -30.35
N PRO A 182 -0.85 4.32 -30.00
CA PRO A 182 -1.12 3.05 -29.31
C PRO A 182 -1.90 3.20 -27.99
N ASN A 183 -1.62 4.22 -27.18
CA ASN A 183 -2.35 4.47 -25.94
C ASN A 183 -3.83 4.83 -26.22
N ILE A 184 -4.08 5.64 -27.24
CA ILE A 184 -5.45 6.03 -27.64
C ILE A 184 -6.24 4.79 -28.10
N ILE A 185 -5.65 3.95 -28.93
CA ILE A 185 -6.25 2.68 -29.39
C ILE A 185 -6.52 1.76 -28.19
N ASP A 186 -5.57 1.63 -27.28
CA ASP A 186 -5.69 0.80 -26.09
C ASP A 186 -6.82 1.28 -25.17
N ILE A 187 -6.98 2.59 -24.98
CA ILE A 187 -8.07 3.21 -24.21
C ILE A 187 -9.42 2.95 -24.91
N ALA A 188 -9.50 3.10 -26.24
CA ALA A 188 -10.72 2.85 -27.00
C ALA A 188 -11.21 1.40 -26.88
N GLN A 189 -10.32 0.45 -26.68
CA GLN A 189 -10.62 -0.96 -26.43
C GLN A 189 -11.15 -1.25 -25.01
N ARG A 190 -11.20 -0.22 -24.12
CA ARG A 190 -11.64 -0.32 -22.72
C ARG A 190 -12.82 0.63 -22.43
N PRO A 191 -13.96 0.44 -23.11
CA PRO A 191 -15.06 1.41 -23.06
C PRO A 191 -15.60 1.64 -21.64
N ARG A 192 -15.64 0.59 -20.79
CA ARG A 192 -16.11 0.73 -19.40
C ARG A 192 -15.22 1.68 -18.60
N TRP A 193 -13.90 1.58 -18.77
CA TRP A 193 -12.96 2.49 -18.12
C TRP A 193 -13.11 3.90 -18.67
N ALA A 194 -13.12 4.05 -20.00
CA ALA A 194 -13.19 5.34 -20.68
C ALA A 194 -14.48 6.12 -20.32
N PHE A 195 -15.66 5.48 -20.42
CA PHE A 195 -16.91 6.12 -20.02
C PHE A 195 -16.98 6.43 -18.53
N GLY A 196 -16.45 5.55 -17.68
CA GLY A 196 -16.36 5.80 -16.24
C GLY A 196 -15.49 7.02 -15.92
N MET A 197 -14.34 7.15 -16.58
CA MET A 197 -13.46 8.32 -16.42
C MET A 197 -14.07 9.61 -16.95
N LEU A 198 -14.94 9.53 -17.96
CA LEU A 198 -15.70 10.69 -18.44
C LEU A 198 -16.84 11.08 -17.49
N ALA A 199 -17.37 10.14 -16.73
CA ALA A 199 -18.49 10.38 -15.82
C ALA A 199 -18.07 10.90 -14.45
N THR A 200 -16.86 10.56 -13.95
CA THR A 200 -16.37 11.03 -12.65
C THR A 200 -15.97 12.50 -12.70
N LYS A 201 -16.12 13.20 -11.57
CA LYS A 201 -15.60 14.56 -11.36
C LYS A 201 -14.14 14.55 -10.89
N ASN A 202 -13.67 13.42 -10.34
CA ASN A 202 -12.31 13.26 -9.78
C ASN A 202 -11.37 12.81 -10.91
N ARG A 203 -10.58 13.74 -11.47
CA ARG A 203 -9.68 13.48 -12.61
C ARG A 203 -8.27 14.02 -12.40
N GLU A 204 -8.05 14.73 -11.32
CA GLU A 204 -6.83 15.46 -11.01
C GLU A 204 -6.32 15.06 -9.63
N PHE A 205 -5.09 15.44 -9.26
CA PHE A 205 -4.57 15.14 -7.93
C PHE A 205 -5.25 16.00 -6.87
N GLY A 206 -6.31 15.49 -6.26
CA GLY A 206 -7.21 16.23 -5.38
C GLY A 206 -6.57 16.81 -4.11
N ASN A 207 -5.38 16.30 -3.71
CA ASN A 207 -4.67 16.85 -2.57
C ASN A 207 -3.67 17.95 -2.95
N ILE A 208 -3.32 18.10 -4.23
CA ILE A 208 -2.24 18.97 -4.69
C ILE A 208 -2.82 20.17 -5.46
N GLN A 209 -3.72 19.92 -6.41
CA GLN A 209 -4.29 20.94 -7.26
C GLN A 209 -5.05 21.99 -6.42
N GLY A 210 -4.82 23.27 -6.72
CA GLY A 210 -5.38 24.39 -5.97
C GLY A 210 -4.86 24.56 -4.55
N CYS A 211 -3.95 23.68 -4.09
CA CYS A 211 -3.35 23.73 -2.76
C CYS A 211 -1.85 23.99 -2.80
N ALA A 212 -1.16 23.53 -3.84
CA ALA A 212 0.27 23.78 -4.05
C ALA A 212 0.48 25.05 -4.88
N ALA A 213 1.42 25.88 -4.48
CA ALA A 213 1.73 27.12 -5.20
C ALA A 213 2.31 26.82 -6.59
N GLY A 214 1.84 27.55 -7.63
CA GLY A 214 2.32 27.41 -9.01
C GLY A 214 1.90 26.13 -9.73
N VAL A 215 0.81 25.51 -9.29
CA VAL A 215 0.19 24.33 -9.93
C VAL A 215 -1.20 24.70 -10.41
N ASP A 216 -1.27 25.20 -11.65
CA ASP A 216 -2.53 25.67 -12.25
C ASP A 216 -3.09 24.67 -13.26
N ASP A 217 -2.23 23.83 -13.86
CA ASP A 217 -2.64 22.83 -14.84
C ASP A 217 -1.92 21.47 -14.65
N MET A 218 -2.28 20.49 -15.46
CA MET A 218 -1.70 19.13 -15.42
C MET A 218 -0.19 19.13 -15.74
N ASN A 219 0.31 20.03 -16.59
CA ASN A 219 1.74 20.09 -16.91
C ASN A 219 2.54 20.66 -15.75
N ASP A 220 2.02 21.70 -15.09
CA ASP A 220 2.62 22.27 -13.90
C ASP A 220 2.63 21.28 -12.74
N LEU A 221 1.52 20.56 -12.57
CA LEU A 221 1.40 19.47 -11.58
C LEU A 221 2.46 18.38 -11.78
N MET A 222 2.70 17.96 -13.01
CA MET A 222 3.69 16.91 -13.31
C MET A 222 5.12 17.41 -13.08
N LYS A 223 5.45 18.65 -13.45
CA LYS A 223 6.75 19.27 -13.15
C LYS A 223 6.92 19.41 -11.63
N TRP A 224 5.89 19.90 -10.96
CA TRP A 224 5.88 20.04 -9.50
C TRP A 224 6.13 18.69 -8.81
N THR A 225 5.39 17.66 -9.19
CA THR A 225 5.55 16.30 -8.63
C THR A 225 6.98 15.77 -8.78
N ALA A 226 7.63 16.01 -9.93
CA ALA A 226 8.99 15.56 -10.18
C ALA A 226 10.07 16.28 -9.33
N GLY A 227 9.79 17.50 -8.88
CA GLY A 227 10.75 18.37 -8.17
C GLY A 227 10.39 18.70 -6.72
N SER A 228 9.24 18.26 -6.24
CA SER A 228 8.69 18.71 -4.94
C SER A 228 9.19 17.90 -3.74
N PHE A 229 9.65 16.66 -3.92
CA PHE A 229 10.14 15.85 -2.81
C PHE A 229 11.39 16.46 -2.17
N GLU A 230 11.51 16.32 -0.84
CA GLU A 230 12.66 16.80 -0.08
C GLU A 230 13.83 15.81 -0.17
N PRO A 231 14.89 16.11 -0.95
CA PRO A 231 16.00 15.19 -1.09
C PRO A 231 16.95 15.19 0.11
N ASN A 232 16.91 16.26 0.94
CA ASN A 232 17.79 16.44 2.10
C ASN A 232 17.09 16.09 3.42
N LEU A 233 15.94 15.37 3.36
CA LEU A 233 15.21 14.94 4.54
C LEU A 233 16.13 14.12 5.48
N ASN A 234 16.15 14.50 6.75
CA ASN A 234 16.93 13.85 7.80
C ASN A 234 16.08 13.57 9.05
N TRP A 235 16.62 12.85 10.05
CA TRP A 235 15.90 12.44 11.25
C TRP A 235 15.42 13.62 12.12
N GLU A 236 16.14 14.76 12.12
CA GLU A 236 15.70 15.97 12.84
C GLU A 236 14.43 16.57 12.22
N ASP A 237 14.34 16.54 10.87
CA ASP A 237 13.14 16.99 10.16
C ASP A 237 11.91 16.17 10.53
N LEU A 238 12.08 14.90 10.92
CA LEU A 238 10.96 14.00 11.27
C LEU A 238 10.33 14.37 12.60
N LYS A 239 11.04 15.02 13.50
CA LYS A 239 10.47 15.53 14.77
C LYS A 239 9.31 16.47 14.52
N PHE A 240 9.41 17.30 13.47
CA PHE A 240 8.31 18.17 13.03
C PHE A 240 7.01 17.40 12.81
N PHE A 241 7.04 16.23 12.19
CA PHE A 241 5.83 15.46 11.92
C PHE A 241 5.21 14.91 13.20
N ARG A 242 6.04 14.46 14.15
CA ARG A 242 5.55 14.04 15.47
C ARG A 242 4.91 15.21 16.24
N GLU A 243 5.49 16.39 16.18
CA GLU A 243 4.94 17.60 16.82
C GLU A 243 3.64 18.07 16.16
N GLN A 244 3.49 17.87 14.85
CA GLN A 244 2.29 18.26 14.12
C GLN A 244 1.15 17.24 14.20
N TRP A 245 1.39 16.00 14.64
CA TRP A 245 0.42 14.93 14.64
C TRP A 245 0.29 14.25 16.01
N ASP A 246 -0.88 14.33 16.61
CA ASP A 246 -1.13 13.83 17.98
C ASP A 246 -1.57 12.35 18.02
N GLY A 247 -2.00 11.80 16.88
CA GLY A 247 -2.43 10.41 16.74
C GLY A 247 -1.30 9.44 16.43
N PRO A 248 -1.61 8.19 16.09
CA PRO A 248 -0.63 7.20 15.65
C PRO A 248 0.20 7.70 14.47
N LEU A 249 1.54 7.67 14.63
CA LEU A 249 2.53 8.02 13.62
C LEU A 249 3.21 6.76 13.13
N ILE A 250 3.10 6.49 11.85
CA ILE A 250 3.62 5.29 11.18
C ILE A 250 4.73 5.71 10.22
N ILE A 251 5.91 5.14 10.35
CA ILE A 251 7.03 5.45 9.46
C ILE A 251 7.20 4.31 8.45
N LYS A 252 7.09 4.64 7.16
CA LYS A 252 7.14 3.66 6.06
C LYS A 252 8.40 3.82 5.22
N GLY A 253 8.97 2.68 4.76
CA GLY A 253 10.16 2.67 3.91
C GLY A 253 11.43 2.25 4.65
N ILE A 254 11.28 1.54 5.76
CA ILE A 254 12.39 1.11 6.62
C ILE A 254 12.89 -0.26 6.15
N MET A 255 14.21 -0.37 5.90
CA MET A 255 14.86 -1.60 5.44
C MET A 255 16.09 -1.98 6.28
N GLU A 256 16.46 -1.16 7.26
CA GLU A 256 17.62 -1.37 8.11
C GLU A 256 17.25 -1.24 9.60
N ALA A 257 17.85 -2.07 10.45
CA ALA A 257 17.58 -2.07 11.90
C ALA A 257 17.99 -0.75 12.58
N GLU A 258 19.02 -0.08 12.08
CA GLU A 258 19.47 1.21 12.63
C GLU A 258 18.44 2.32 12.37
N ASP A 259 17.82 2.34 11.17
CA ASP A 259 16.74 3.27 10.85
C ASP A 259 15.48 2.96 11.69
N ALA A 260 15.19 1.68 11.93
CA ALA A 260 14.10 1.27 12.82
C ALA A 260 14.29 1.78 14.25
N LYS A 261 15.51 1.74 14.79
CA LYS A 261 15.85 2.32 16.10
C LYS A 261 15.65 3.83 16.15
N GLN A 262 15.95 4.54 15.05
CA GLN A 262 15.67 5.99 14.94
C GLN A 262 14.16 6.27 14.98
N CYS A 263 13.32 5.41 14.35
CA CYS A 263 11.87 5.53 14.45
C CYS A 263 11.36 5.39 15.88
N VAL A 264 11.93 4.45 16.67
CA VAL A 264 11.61 4.32 18.10
C VAL A 264 11.99 5.59 18.85
N ALA A 265 13.19 6.14 18.62
CA ALA A 265 13.67 7.37 19.28
C ALA A 265 12.81 8.59 18.89
N LEU A 266 12.25 8.60 17.68
CA LEU A 266 11.31 9.63 17.20
C LEU A 266 9.94 9.58 17.93
N GLY A 267 9.60 8.47 18.56
CA GLY A 267 8.27 8.23 19.14
C GLY A 267 7.24 7.82 18.09
N ALA A 268 7.66 7.09 17.06
CA ALA A 268 6.75 6.43 16.13
C ALA A 268 5.99 5.29 16.84
N ASP A 269 4.72 5.09 16.46
CA ASP A 269 3.87 4.03 17.02
C ASP A 269 4.02 2.72 16.23
N ALA A 270 4.35 2.81 14.95
CA ALA A 270 4.62 1.66 14.09
C ALA A 270 5.60 2.00 12.97
N ILE A 271 6.24 0.96 12.43
CA ILE A 271 7.02 1.05 11.19
C ILE A 271 6.51 0.07 10.15
N VAL A 272 6.72 0.42 8.88
CA VAL A 272 6.48 -0.50 7.76
C VAL A 272 7.81 -0.84 7.10
N VAL A 273 8.24 -2.08 7.24
CA VAL A 273 9.37 -2.65 6.51
C VAL A 273 9.00 -2.70 5.03
N SER A 274 9.66 -1.87 4.23
CA SER A 274 9.23 -1.61 2.85
C SER A 274 10.38 -1.12 1.97
N ASN A 275 10.51 -1.71 0.80
CA ASN A 275 11.33 -1.22 -0.32
C ASN A 275 10.45 -0.60 -1.43
N HIS A 276 9.29 -0.06 -1.05
CA HIS A 276 8.30 0.53 -1.97
C HIS A 276 7.80 -0.47 -3.04
N GLY A 277 7.75 -1.76 -2.70
CA GLY A 277 7.35 -2.81 -3.63
C GLY A 277 8.30 -2.99 -4.82
N GLY A 278 9.60 -2.77 -4.62
CA GLY A 278 10.64 -2.87 -5.64
C GLY A 278 10.64 -1.73 -6.66
N ARG A 279 10.14 -0.55 -6.29
CA ARG A 279 9.96 0.62 -7.18
C ARG A 279 11.02 1.70 -6.97
N GLN A 280 11.90 1.54 -5.98
CA GLN A 280 12.95 2.48 -5.62
C GLN A 280 14.34 1.88 -5.89
N LEU A 281 15.13 1.53 -4.90
CA LEU A 281 16.44 0.91 -5.11
C LEU A 281 16.27 -0.51 -5.67
N ASP A 282 16.79 -0.75 -6.87
CA ASP A 282 16.88 -2.11 -7.44
C ASP A 282 18.17 -2.77 -6.97
N GLY A 283 18.15 -4.07 -6.72
CA GLY A 283 19.25 -4.80 -6.07
C GLY A 283 19.22 -4.72 -4.55
N ALA A 284 18.21 -4.03 -3.94
CA ALA A 284 17.97 -4.09 -2.51
C ALA A 284 17.39 -5.44 -2.09
N ARG A 285 17.58 -5.82 -0.82
CA ARG A 285 16.97 -7.01 -0.20
C ARG A 285 15.42 -6.93 -0.28
N SER A 286 14.75 -8.06 -0.27
CA SER A 286 13.29 -8.09 -0.15
C SER A 286 12.85 -7.69 1.26
N SER A 287 11.63 -7.12 1.37
CA SER A 287 11.09 -6.71 2.68
C SER A 287 10.93 -7.90 3.64
N ILE A 288 10.51 -9.07 3.13
CA ILE A 288 10.34 -10.26 3.98
C ILE A 288 11.69 -10.80 4.49
N SER A 289 12.78 -10.67 3.72
CA SER A 289 14.10 -11.18 4.13
C SER A 289 14.76 -10.34 5.21
N VAL A 290 14.43 -9.06 5.33
CA VAL A 290 14.96 -8.17 6.39
C VAL A 290 14.04 -8.09 7.61
N LEU A 291 12.79 -8.52 7.46
CA LEU A 291 11.77 -8.40 8.50
C LEU A 291 12.19 -8.99 9.85
N PRO A 292 12.75 -10.23 9.95
CA PRO A 292 13.16 -10.79 11.25
C PRO A 292 14.21 -9.94 11.95
N GLU A 293 15.21 -9.44 11.22
CA GLU A 293 16.29 -8.60 11.76
C GLU A 293 15.73 -7.30 12.36
N ILE A 294 14.76 -6.68 11.71
CA ILE A 294 14.11 -5.45 12.19
C ILE A 294 13.21 -5.75 13.39
N VAL A 295 12.47 -6.87 13.37
CA VAL A 295 11.63 -7.31 14.50
C VAL A 295 12.50 -7.56 15.74
N ASP A 296 13.63 -8.24 15.59
CA ASP A 296 14.57 -8.49 16.69
C ASP A 296 15.13 -7.19 17.30
N ALA A 297 15.30 -6.16 16.47
CA ALA A 297 15.86 -4.88 16.92
C ALA A 297 14.87 -3.98 17.67
N VAL A 298 13.58 -3.99 17.30
CA VAL A 298 12.60 -3.01 17.79
C VAL A 298 11.20 -3.54 18.04
N GLY A 299 10.91 -4.82 17.75
CA GLY A 299 9.56 -5.38 17.82
C GLY A 299 8.95 -5.46 19.22
N ASP A 300 9.77 -5.30 20.26
CA ASP A 300 9.35 -5.17 21.67
C ASP A 300 8.96 -3.73 22.07
N LYS A 301 9.23 -2.74 21.20
CA LYS A 301 9.07 -1.30 21.48
C LYS A 301 7.98 -0.65 20.65
N ILE A 302 7.83 -1.05 19.38
CA ILE A 302 6.84 -0.53 18.45
C ILE A 302 6.25 -1.63 17.58
N GLU A 303 5.09 -1.38 16.98
CA GLU A 303 4.54 -2.31 16.00
C GLU A 303 5.40 -2.35 14.72
N VAL A 304 5.78 -3.54 14.28
CA VAL A 304 6.50 -3.75 13.01
C VAL A 304 5.54 -4.38 12.01
N TRP A 305 5.27 -3.67 10.93
CA TRP A 305 4.51 -4.18 9.78
C TRP A 305 5.41 -4.31 8.56
N MET A 306 4.91 -4.94 7.52
CA MET A 306 5.64 -4.99 6.26
C MET A 306 4.74 -4.78 5.03
N ASP A 307 5.34 -4.35 3.94
CA ASP A 307 4.77 -4.46 2.61
C ASP A 307 5.80 -4.97 1.60
N GLY A 308 5.38 -5.12 0.35
CA GLY A 308 6.24 -5.71 -0.68
C GLY A 308 6.11 -7.23 -0.75
N GLY A 309 5.61 -7.72 -1.87
CA GLY A 309 5.52 -9.16 -2.14
C GLY A 309 4.20 -9.84 -1.78
N ILE A 310 3.41 -9.34 -0.85
CA ILE A 310 2.13 -9.94 -0.42
C ILE A 310 1.21 -10.17 -1.64
N ARG A 311 0.82 -11.43 -1.89
CA ARG A 311 -0.05 -11.86 -3.00
C ARG A 311 -1.14 -12.84 -2.60
N SER A 312 -1.13 -13.32 -1.36
CA SER A 312 -2.07 -14.31 -0.85
C SER A 312 -2.26 -14.15 0.67
N GLY A 313 -3.30 -14.77 1.21
CA GLY A 313 -3.46 -14.91 2.65
C GLY A 313 -2.34 -15.74 3.30
N GLN A 314 -1.73 -16.64 2.55
CA GLN A 314 -0.54 -17.37 3.02
C GLN A 314 0.64 -16.44 3.31
N ASP A 315 0.83 -15.41 2.47
CA ASP A 315 1.93 -14.45 2.69
C ASP A 315 1.68 -13.59 3.92
N VAL A 316 0.41 -13.32 4.26
CA VAL A 316 0.04 -12.67 5.54
C VAL A 316 0.50 -13.52 6.72
N ILE A 317 0.22 -14.83 6.68
CA ILE A 317 0.63 -15.76 7.75
C ILE A 317 2.16 -15.92 7.82
N ARG A 318 2.86 -15.96 6.66
CA ARG A 318 4.35 -15.99 6.65
C ARG A 318 4.94 -14.74 7.31
N ALA A 319 4.45 -13.56 6.96
CA ALA A 319 4.92 -12.32 7.55
C ALA A 319 4.64 -12.26 9.06
N TRP A 320 3.45 -12.69 9.49
CA TRP A 320 3.10 -12.79 10.91
C TRP A 320 4.03 -13.75 11.65
N ALA A 321 4.26 -14.94 11.12
CA ALA A 321 5.18 -15.93 11.70
C ALA A 321 6.65 -15.42 11.76
N CYS A 322 7.04 -14.53 10.84
CA CYS A 322 8.32 -13.82 10.88
C CYS A 322 8.34 -12.63 11.86
N GLY A 323 7.26 -12.41 12.63
CA GLY A 323 7.20 -11.41 13.70
C GLY A 323 6.49 -10.11 13.34
N ALA A 324 6.01 -9.92 12.11
CA ALA A 324 5.18 -8.77 11.77
C ALA A 324 3.87 -8.78 12.54
N LYS A 325 3.41 -7.60 12.99
CA LYS A 325 2.09 -7.41 13.62
C LYS A 325 0.99 -7.04 12.61
N GLY A 326 1.35 -6.93 11.35
CA GLY A 326 0.44 -6.67 10.25
C GLY A 326 1.17 -6.55 8.93
N VAL A 327 0.41 -6.56 7.84
CA VAL A 327 0.94 -6.35 6.49
C VAL A 327 0.16 -5.30 5.75
N MET A 328 0.79 -4.69 4.73
CA MET A 328 0.10 -3.81 3.80
C MET A 328 0.24 -4.35 2.37
N ALA A 329 -0.81 -4.20 1.56
CA ALA A 329 -0.74 -4.60 0.16
C ALA A 329 -1.31 -3.54 -0.79
N GLY A 330 -0.51 -3.17 -1.81
CA GLY A 330 -0.91 -2.22 -2.85
C GLY A 330 -1.45 -2.90 -4.10
N ARG A 331 -0.59 -3.65 -4.82
CA ARG A 331 -0.96 -4.28 -6.09
C ARG A 331 -2.19 -5.17 -6.03
N PRO A 332 -2.40 -6.04 -5.02
CA PRO A 332 -3.63 -6.82 -4.89
C PRO A 332 -4.90 -5.97 -4.86
N MET A 333 -4.88 -4.87 -4.10
CA MET A 333 -5.97 -3.89 -4.07
C MET A 333 -6.23 -3.31 -5.45
N VAL A 334 -5.17 -2.90 -6.17
CA VAL A 334 -5.28 -2.34 -7.54
C VAL A 334 -5.88 -3.34 -8.51
N TYR A 335 -5.51 -4.62 -8.43
CA TYR A 335 -6.10 -5.67 -9.26
C TYR A 335 -7.60 -5.82 -9.01
N GLY A 336 -8.01 -5.90 -7.74
CA GLY A 336 -9.42 -5.92 -7.38
C GLY A 336 -10.17 -4.70 -7.88
N LEU A 337 -9.63 -3.53 -7.58
CA LEU A 337 -10.24 -2.24 -7.94
C LEU A 337 -10.41 -2.09 -9.45
N GLY A 338 -9.36 -2.25 -10.23
CA GLY A 338 -9.42 -2.11 -11.69
C GLY A 338 -10.22 -3.23 -12.35
N ALA A 339 -10.30 -4.40 -11.72
CA ALA A 339 -11.15 -5.49 -12.19
C ALA A 339 -12.64 -5.20 -12.00
N MET A 340 -13.09 -4.81 -10.79
CA MET A 340 -14.51 -4.78 -10.45
C MET A 340 -14.92 -3.60 -9.55
N GLY A 341 -14.05 -2.59 -9.37
CA GLY A 341 -14.30 -1.49 -8.45
C GLY A 341 -14.34 -1.97 -6.99
N LYS A 342 -15.25 -1.42 -6.19
CA LYS A 342 -15.44 -1.79 -4.78
C LYS A 342 -15.59 -3.32 -4.60
N ALA A 343 -16.47 -3.95 -5.36
CA ALA A 343 -16.71 -5.41 -5.28
C ALA A 343 -15.46 -6.24 -5.54
N GLY A 344 -14.53 -5.76 -6.38
CA GLY A 344 -13.27 -6.45 -6.63
C GLY A 344 -12.28 -6.32 -5.48
N VAL A 345 -12.26 -5.17 -4.80
CA VAL A 345 -11.45 -5.00 -3.57
C VAL A 345 -12.01 -5.87 -2.45
N THR A 346 -13.33 -5.89 -2.25
CA THR A 346 -13.99 -6.77 -1.27
C THR A 346 -13.64 -8.23 -1.55
N ARG A 347 -13.77 -8.70 -2.82
CA ARG A 347 -13.44 -10.10 -3.17
C ARG A 347 -11.96 -10.43 -2.93
N MET A 348 -11.06 -9.51 -3.20
CA MET A 348 -9.64 -9.70 -2.88
C MET A 348 -9.42 -9.88 -1.37
N LEU A 349 -10.08 -9.06 -0.54
CA LEU A 349 -10.01 -9.18 0.93
C LEU A 349 -10.59 -10.51 1.44
N GLU A 350 -11.72 -10.95 0.88
CA GLU A 350 -12.32 -12.25 1.19
C GLU A 350 -11.37 -13.40 0.86
N ILE A 351 -10.77 -13.41 -0.35
CA ILE A 351 -9.79 -14.43 -0.76
C ILE A 351 -8.63 -14.48 0.23
N PHE A 352 -8.06 -13.32 0.57
CA PHE A 352 -6.93 -13.26 1.49
C PHE A 352 -7.29 -13.75 2.89
N TYR A 353 -8.49 -13.40 3.35
CA TYR A 353 -8.99 -13.88 4.64
C TYR A 353 -9.17 -15.41 4.65
N GLU A 354 -9.85 -15.96 3.64
CA GLU A 354 -10.08 -17.40 3.49
C GLU A 354 -8.76 -18.17 3.45
N GLU A 355 -7.79 -17.72 2.65
CA GLU A 355 -6.46 -18.33 2.54
C GLU A 355 -5.67 -18.26 3.85
N ALA A 356 -5.68 -17.10 4.53
CA ALA A 356 -4.97 -16.93 5.80
C ALA A 356 -5.59 -17.80 6.91
N GLU A 357 -6.91 -17.80 7.03
CA GLU A 357 -7.64 -18.58 8.03
C GLU A 357 -7.42 -20.08 7.83
N HIS A 358 -7.50 -20.59 6.60
CA HIS A 358 -7.23 -21.97 6.30
C HIS A 358 -5.76 -22.36 6.53
N THR A 359 -4.82 -21.49 6.16
CA THR A 359 -3.39 -21.72 6.41
C THR A 359 -3.11 -21.84 7.89
N MET A 360 -3.61 -20.91 8.70
CA MET A 360 -3.52 -20.96 10.16
C MET A 360 -4.10 -22.26 10.72
N ALA A 361 -5.27 -22.68 10.22
CA ALA A 361 -5.91 -23.94 10.62
C ALA A 361 -5.06 -25.16 10.29
N PHE A 362 -4.47 -25.24 9.08
CA PHE A 362 -3.56 -26.34 8.71
C PHE A 362 -2.27 -26.36 9.53
N MET A 363 -1.86 -25.22 10.09
CA MET A 363 -0.75 -25.13 11.06
C MET A 363 -1.17 -25.54 12.47
N GLY A 364 -2.47 -25.83 12.69
CA GLY A 364 -3.01 -26.30 13.97
C GLY A 364 -3.42 -25.19 14.94
N HIS A 365 -3.59 -23.97 14.46
CA HIS A 365 -3.99 -22.81 15.25
C HIS A 365 -5.41 -22.34 14.91
N ARG A 366 -6.10 -21.80 15.91
CA ARG A 366 -7.43 -21.18 15.74
C ARG A 366 -7.43 -19.67 16.02
N ASP A 367 -6.30 -19.13 16.48
CA ASP A 367 -6.11 -17.71 16.75
C ASP A 367 -4.76 -17.29 16.18
N ILE A 368 -4.74 -16.19 15.40
CA ILE A 368 -3.53 -15.66 14.80
C ILE A 368 -2.46 -15.33 15.84
N GLN A 369 -2.87 -14.97 17.06
CA GLN A 369 -1.94 -14.64 18.15
C GLN A 369 -1.08 -15.83 18.58
N ASN A 370 -1.49 -17.07 18.27
CA ASN A 370 -0.75 -18.28 18.58
C ASN A 370 0.23 -18.69 17.49
N VAL A 371 0.20 -18.05 16.33
CA VAL A 371 1.15 -18.30 15.24
C VAL A 371 2.48 -17.59 15.53
N SER A 372 3.58 -18.31 15.39
CA SER A 372 4.93 -17.82 15.70
C SER A 372 5.99 -18.35 14.72
N GLY A 373 7.26 -17.96 14.93
CA GLY A 373 8.40 -18.47 14.17
C GLY A 373 8.61 -19.98 14.27
N ASP A 374 8.09 -20.64 15.32
CA ASP A 374 8.16 -22.09 15.48
C ASP A 374 7.27 -22.85 14.49
N ASP A 375 6.33 -22.17 13.86
CA ASP A 375 5.38 -22.75 12.91
C ASP A 375 5.88 -22.73 11.46
N ILE A 376 7.06 -22.18 11.22
CA ILE A 376 7.68 -22.09 9.90
C ILE A 376 9.06 -22.76 9.86
N VAL A 377 9.54 -23.01 8.66
CA VAL A 377 10.91 -23.50 8.38
C VAL A 377 11.44 -22.72 7.18
N LEU A 378 12.64 -22.20 7.32
CA LEU A 378 13.34 -21.59 6.18
C LEU A 378 13.89 -22.69 5.27
N ARG A 379 13.64 -22.60 3.98
CA ARG A 379 14.23 -23.46 2.95
C ARG A 379 15.73 -23.20 2.90
N LYS A 380 16.52 -24.26 3.02
CA LYS A 380 17.99 -24.20 2.89
C LYS A 380 18.39 -24.09 1.43
#